data_82cc46b21adcf22baac2f855d4fe419b
#
_entry.id   82cc46b21adcf22baac2f855d4fe419b
#
_cell.length_a   1.000
_cell.length_b   1.000
_cell.length_c   1.000
_cell.angle_alpha   90.00
_cell.angle_beta   90.00
_cell.angle_gamma   90.00
#
_symmetry.space_group_name_H-M   'P 1'
#
loop_
_entity.id
_entity.type
_entity.pdbx_description
1 polymer ?
#
loop_
_entity_poly.entity_id
_entity_poly.type
_entity_poly.pdbx_seq_one_letter_code
_entity_poly.pdbx_strand_id
1 'polypeptide(L)'
;YCFKRLIYDILGEVFNMKICFVTGGTGGHIYPALALADKMKELDSSTEILFIGNDDRMEKDLIPQNGYAFKALHTSGLVGNALKKCMAVCQMFKAEGKAKKYLKEFNPDVVIGFGGYVSAPVIMAAHSLGIHTVIHEQNSIVGKANQLVMKKVDAIITCYEKCNEVFP
;
A
#
# COMPACT_ATOMS: atom_id res chain seq x y z
N TYR A 1 2.49 -5.93 -18.77
CA TYR A 1 1.31 -6.55 -19.45
C TYR A 1 0.37 -7.23 -18.44
N CYS A 2 0.90 -7.98 -17.47
CA CYS A 2 0.13 -8.73 -16.49
C CYS A 2 -0.65 -7.81 -15.50
N PHE A 3 0.00 -6.74 -15.00
CA PHE A 3 -0.60 -5.85 -14.01
C PHE A 3 -1.79 -5.04 -14.56
N LYS A 4 -1.69 -4.52 -15.80
CA LYS A 4 -2.79 -3.80 -16.44
C LYS A 4 -4.01 -4.72 -16.62
N ARG A 5 -3.79 -5.99 -16.97
CA ARG A 5 -4.84 -6.99 -17.11
C ARG A 5 -5.49 -7.30 -15.75
N LEU A 6 -4.69 -7.43 -14.68
CA LEU A 6 -5.21 -7.65 -13.33
C LEU A 6 -6.09 -6.49 -12.87
N ILE A 7 -5.65 -5.24 -13.09
CA ILE A 7 -6.45 -4.05 -12.75
C ILE A 7 -7.72 -4.00 -13.59
N TYR A 8 -7.65 -4.32 -14.88
CA TYR A 8 -8.82 -4.41 -15.74
C TYR A 8 -9.81 -5.49 -15.27
N ASP A 9 -9.29 -6.66 -14.88
CA ASP A 9 -10.11 -7.77 -14.37
C ASP A 9 -10.80 -7.44 -13.03
N ILE A 10 -10.18 -6.57 -12.20
CA ILE A 10 -10.73 -6.12 -10.92
C ILE A 10 -11.71 -4.95 -11.10
N LEU A 11 -11.40 -3.97 -11.94
CA LEU A 11 -12.12 -2.69 -12.00
C LEU A 11 -12.91 -2.46 -13.30
N GLY A 12 -12.71 -3.30 -14.32
CA GLY A 12 -13.41 -3.20 -15.62
C GLY A 12 -12.95 -2.06 -16.52
N GLU A 13 -12.29 -1.04 -16.01
CA GLU A 13 -11.74 0.10 -16.75
C GLU A 13 -10.32 0.44 -16.29
N VAL A 14 -9.51 1.05 -17.17
CA VAL A 14 -8.09 1.37 -16.89
C VAL A 14 -7.78 2.85 -17.21
N PHE A 15 -8.80 3.62 -17.60
CA PHE A 15 -8.62 5.02 -17.95
C PHE A 15 -9.12 5.92 -16.83
N ASN A 16 -8.40 7.02 -16.59
CA ASN A 16 -8.77 8.06 -15.63
C ASN A 16 -8.83 7.56 -14.16
N MET A 17 -7.97 6.59 -13.82
CA MET A 17 -7.99 5.94 -12.50
C MET A 17 -7.38 6.82 -11.40
N LYS A 18 -7.90 6.65 -10.19
CA LYS A 18 -7.30 7.15 -8.96
C LYS A 18 -6.68 6.00 -8.18
N ILE A 19 -5.35 5.98 -8.08
CA ILE A 19 -4.62 4.90 -7.42
C ILE A 19 -3.93 5.40 -6.17
N CYS A 20 -4.17 4.74 -5.04
CA CYS A 20 -3.43 5.01 -3.83
C CYS A 20 -2.37 3.93 -3.60
N PHE A 21 -1.09 4.32 -3.63
CA PHE A 21 0.04 3.47 -3.30
C PHE A 21 0.40 3.60 -1.83
N VAL A 22 0.63 2.48 -1.17
CA VAL A 22 1.05 2.45 0.23
C VAL A 22 2.39 1.76 0.35
N THR A 23 3.39 2.49 0.78
CA THR A 23 4.75 1.96 0.90
C THR A 23 5.48 2.62 2.05
N GLY A 24 6.47 1.93 2.61
CA GLY A 24 7.30 2.54 3.63
C GLY A 24 8.37 1.63 4.22
N GLY A 25 9.29 2.30 4.90
CA GLY A 25 10.31 1.69 5.71
C GLY A 25 11.65 1.45 5.00
N THR A 26 11.65 0.92 3.79
CA THR A 26 12.89 0.59 3.05
C THR A 26 12.75 0.82 1.55
N GLY A 27 13.89 1.03 0.87
CA GLY A 27 13.92 1.15 -0.59
C GLY A 27 13.34 -0.05 -1.33
N GLY A 28 13.43 -1.25 -0.74
CA GLY A 28 12.84 -2.47 -1.30
C GLY A 28 11.31 -2.45 -1.43
N HIS A 29 10.63 -1.60 -0.66
CA HIS A 29 9.19 -1.35 -0.80
C HIS A 29 8.91 -0.12 -1.68
N ILE A 30 9.74 0.92 -1.58
CA ILE A 30 9.47 2.22 -2.19
C ILE A 30 9.76 2.19 -3.69
N TYR A 31 10.90 1.65 -4.11
CA TYR A 31 11.26 1.64 -5.53
C TYR A 31 10.32 0.82 -6.43
N PRO A 32 9.84 -0.38 -6.04
CA PRO A 32 8.82 -1.08 -6.81
C PRO A 32 7.50 -0.30 -6.92
N ALA A 33 7.11 0.42 -5.85
CA ALA A 33 5.92 1.25 -5.87
C ALA A 33 6.08 2.45 -6.82
N LEU A 34 7.23 3.13 -6.81
CA LEU A 34 7.54 4.21 -7.74
C LEU A 34 7.57 3.71 -9.19
N ALA A 35 8.27 2.60 -9.46
CA ALA A 35 8.34 2.03 -10.80
C ALA A 35 6.97 1.68 -11.37
N LEU A 36 6.06 1.17 -10.52
CA LEU A 36 4.69 0.89 -10.94
C LEU A 36 3.90 2.19 -11.16
N ALA A 37 4.06 3.19 -10.31
CA ALA A 37 3.42 4.50 -10.46
C ALA A 37 3.85 5.19 -11.77
N ASP A 38 5.14 5.20 -12.07
CA ASP A 38 5.68 5.73 -13.33
C ASP A 38 5.09 4.98 -14.53
N LYS A 39 5.01 3.66 -14.45
CA LYS A 39 4.44 2.83 -15.52
C LYS A 39 2.94 3.08 -15.73
N MET A 40 2.18 3.31 -14.65
CA MET A 40 0.75 3.67 -14.77
C MET A 40 0.57 5.03 -15.43
N LYS A 41 1.39 6.01 -15.07
CA LYS A 41 1.41 7.34 -15.70
C LYS A 41 1.83 7.32 -17.16
N GLU A 42 2.77 6.44 -17.54
CA GLU A 42 3.18 6.22 -18.94
C GLU A 42 2.03 5.61 -19.76
N LEU A 43 1.27 4.68 -19.18
CA LEU A 43 0.15 4.01 -19.85
C LEU A 43 -1.08 4.91 -19.98
N ASP A 44 -1.32 5.76 -18.99
CA ASP A 44 -2.39 6.75 -18.97
C ASP A 44 -1.99 7.96 -18.13
N SER A 45 -1.66 9.07 -18.80
CA SER A 45 -1.24 10.31 -18.14
C SER A 45 -2.33 10.95 -17.27
N SER A 46 -3.60 10.59 -17.49
CA SER A 46 -4.74 11.07 -16.69
C SER A 46 -4.86 10.37 -15.33
N THR A 47 -4.21 9.22 -15.12
CA THR A 47 -4.21 8.51 -13.83
C THR A 47 -3.75 9.42 -12.70
N GLU A 48 -4.57 9.59 -11.68
CA GLU A 48 -4.21 10.32 -10.46
C GLU A 48 -3.55 9.36 -9.45
N ILE A 49 -2.43 9.76 -8.87
CA ILE A 49 -1.65 8.93 -7.95
C ILE A 49 -1.42 9.65 -6.62
N LEU A 50 -1.78 8.98 -5.54
CA LEU A 50 -1.47 9.39 -4.18
C LEU A 50 -0.62 8.31 -3.50
N PHE A 51 0.45 8.73 -2.83
CA PHE A 51 1.22 7.86 -1.95
C PHE A 51 0.87 8.12 -0.48
N ILE A 52 0.77 7.04 0.29
CA ILE A 52 0.69 7.08 1.76
C ILE A 52 1.87 6.31 2.33
N GLY A 53 2.59 6.92 3.27
CA GLY A 53 3.77 6.33 3.91
C GLY A 53 4.00 6.87 5.32
N ASN A 54 5.13 6.52 5.95
CA ASN A 54 5.49 7.04 7.27
C ASN A 54 6.04 8.45 7.20
N ASP A 55 5.85 9.19 8.29
CA ASP A 55 6.31 10.57 8.47
C ASP A 55 7.78 10.70 8.88
N ASP A 56 8.42 9.59 9.28
CA ASP A 56 9.78 9.53 9.83
C ASP A 56 10.77 8.69 9.00
N ARG A 57 10.39 8.32 7.75
CA ARG A 57 11.17 7.44 6.88
C ARG A 57 11.47 8.10 5.55
N MET A 58 12.33 7.42 4.77
CA MET A 58 12.83 7.94 3.49
C MET A 58 11.74 8.23 2.45
N GLU A 59 10.60 7.56 2.51
CA GLU A 59 9.47 7.79 1.61
C GLU A 59 8.91 9.21 1.67
N LYS A 60 9.01 9.86 2.84
CA LYS A 60 8.55 11.23 3.05
C LYS A 60 9.23 12.24 2.11
N ASP A 61 10.51 12.03 1.84
CA ASP A 61 11.30 12.91 0.99
C ASP A 61 11.37 12.37 -0.45
N LEU A 62 11.56 11.06 -0.60
CA LEU A 62 11.77 10.42 -1.90
C LEU A 62 10.55 10.49 -2.80
N ILE A 63 9.33 10.29 -2.26
CA ILE A 63 8.11 10.29 -3.06
C ILE A 63 7.82 11.67 -3.66
N PRO A 64 7.82 12.78 -2.88
CA PRO A 64 7.66 14.12 -3.44
C PRO A 64 8.76 14.53 -4.42
N GLN A 65 10.02 14.10 -4.20
CA GLN A 65 11.12 14.34 -5.14
C GLN A 65 10.89 13.69 -6.50
N ASN A 66 10.12 12.59 -6.55
CA ASN A 66 9.70 11.95 -7.80
C ASN A 66 8.38 12.53 -8.38
N GLY A 67 7.88 13.64 -7.85
CA GLY A 67 6.72 14.36 -8.38
C GLY A 67 5.36 13.82 -7.97
N TYR A 68 5.30 12.90 -7.00
CA TYR A 68 4.04 12.33 -6.53
C TYR A 68 3.49 13.00 -5.28
N ALA A 69 2.17 13.10 -5.19
CA ALA A 69 1.47 13.53 -3.98
C ALA A 69 1.71 12.52 -2.84
N PHE A 70 1.97 13.05 -1.63
CA PHE A 70 2.29 12.23 -0.46
C PHE A 70 1.47 12.64 0.76
N LYS A 71 0.93 11.67 1.49
CA LYS A 71 0.28 11.85 2.80
C LYS A 71 0.98 10.99 3.84
N ALA A 72 1.34 11.60 4.95
CA ALA A 72 2.10 10.94 6.01
C ALA A 72 1.21 10.37 7.11
N LEU A 73 1.55 9.15 7.56
CA LEU A 73 1.03 8.51 8.76
C LEU A 73 2.18 8.26 9.75
N HIS A 74 1.84 8.12 11.02
CA HIS A 74 2.79 7.71 12.04
C HIS A 74 2.51 6.27 12.44
N THR A 75 3.39 5.34 12.08
CA THR A 75 3.29 3.93 12.45
C THR A 75 4.63 3.41 12.94
N SER A 76 4.60 2.48 13.88
CA SER A 76 5.80 1.79 14.35
C SER A 76 5.65 0.28 14.27
N GLY A 77 6.78 -0.42 14.23
CA GLY A 77 6.81 -1.88 14.20
C GLY A 77 6.33 -2.50 15.53
N LEU A 78 5.71 -3.67 15.43
CA LEU A 78 5.33 -4.50 16.59
C LEU A 78 6.57 -5.17 17.22
N VAL A 79 7.59 -4.37 17.55
CA VAL A 79 8.88 -4.84 18.06
C VAL A 79 9.11 -4.33 19.48
N GLY A 80 9.74 -5.16 20.33
CA GLY A 80 10.10 -4.81 21.70
C GLY A 80 9.22 -5.49 22.75
N ASN A 81 9.19 -4.90 23.95
CA ASN A 81 8.45 -5.43 25.10
C ASN A 81 6.91 -5.26 24.94
N ALA A 82 6.15 -5.86 25.84
CA ALA A 82 4.68 -5.84 25.80
C ALA A 82 4.10 -4.43 25.72
N LEU A 83 4.67 -3.47 26.48
CA LEU A 83 4.22 -2.08 26.46
C LEU A 83 4.43 -1.41 25.09
N LYS A 84 5.59 -1.60 24.47
CA LYS A 84 5.88 -1.07 23.13
C LYS A 84 4.96 -1.68 22.08
N LYS A 85 4.67 -2.97 22.16
CA LYS A 85 3.70 -3.64 21.27
C LYS A 85 2.29 -3.09 21.44
N CYS A 86 1.85 -2.85 22.66
CA CYS A 86 0.54 -2.23 22.95
C CYS A 86 0.46 -0.81 22.36
N MET A 87 1.51 0.01 22.54
CA MET A 87 1.58 1.33 21.93
C MET A 87 1.55 1.28 20.40
N ALA A 88 2.25 0.35 19.78
CA ALA A 88 2.25 0.16 18.32
C ALA A 88 0.85 -0.23 17.80
N VAL A 89 0.11 -1.07 18.53
CA VAL A 89 -1.29 -1.41 18.20
C VAL A 89 -2.18 -0.17 18.30
N CYS A 90 -2.07 0.63 19.37
CA CYS A 90 -2.81 1.89 19.47
C CYS A 90 -2.49 2.87 18.34
N GLN A 91 -1.21 2.98 17.95
CA GLN A 91 -0.79 3.78 16.80
C GLN A 91 -1.40 3.26 15.48
N MET A 92 -1.49 1.93 15.32
CA MET A 92 -2.10 1.31 14.15
C MET A 92 -3.58 1.69 14.00
N PHE A 93 -4.37 1.69 15.09
CA PHE A 93 -5.77 2.15 15.05
C PHE A 93 -5.89 3.65 14.74
N LYS A 94 -5.01 4.49 15.31
CA LYS A 94 -4.98 5.92 14.99
C LYS A 94 -4.61 6.15 13.52
N ALA A 95 -3.62 5.40 13.01
CA ALA A 95 -3.21 5.46 11.61
C ALA A 95 -4.34 5.01 10.67
N GLU A 96 -5.09 3.94 11.02
CA GLU A 96 -6.27 3.51 10.26
C GLU A 96 -7.34 4.62 10.20
N GLY A 97 -7.65 5.26 11.32
CA GLY A 97 -8.61 6.37 11.35
C GLY A 97 -8.18 7.55 10.46
N LYS A 98 -6.88 7.91 10.49
CA LYS A 98 -6.32 8.96 9.64
C LYS A 98 -6.27 8.55 8.16
N ALA A 99 -5.95 7.28 7.89
CA ALA A 99 -5.98 6.72 6.54
C ALA A 99 -7.40 6.78 5.94
N LYS A 100 -8.45 6.43 6.70
CA LYS A 100 -9.85 6.56 6.25
C LYS A 100 -10.18 7.98 5.81
N LYS A 101 -9.68 9.00 6.52
CA LYS A 101 -9.87 10.41 6.12
C LYS A 101 -9.19 10.69 4.77
N TYR A 102 -7.92 10.28 4.60
CA TYR A 102 -7.19 10.48 3.36
C TYR A 102 -7.81 9.77 2.18
N LEU A 103 -8.25 8.50 2.38
CA LEU A 103 -8.89 7.71 1.35
C LEU A 103 -10.26 8.30 0.94
N LYS A 104 -11.06 8.79 1.88
CA LYS A 104 -12.32 9.48 1.58
C LYS A 104 -12.11 10.79 0.82
N GLU A 105 -11.05 11.55 1.14
CA GLU A 105 -10.70 12.81 0.48
C GLU A 105 -10.22 12.57 -0.95
N PHE A 106 -9.37 11.57 -1.17
CA PHE A 106 -8.81 11.24 -2.48
C PHE A 106 -9.76 10.42 -3.35
N ASN A 107 -10.58 9.56 -2.71
CA ASN A 107 -11.53 8.64 -3.33
C ASN A 107 -10.88 7.74 -4.39
N PRO A 108 -9.90 6.89 -4.03
CA PRO A 108 -9.21 6.02 -4.98
C PRO A 108 -10.11 4.86 -5.43
N ASP A 109 -9.91 4.42 -6.67
CA ASP A 109 -10.53 3.21 -7.21
C ASP A 109 -9.86 1.95 -6.64
N VAL A 110 -8.55 2.04 -6.37
CA VAL A 110 -7.78 0.93 -5.80
C VAL A 110 -6.68 1.42 -4.87
N VAL A 111 -6.43 0.65 -3.82
CA VAL A 111 -5.31 0.85 -2.88
C VAL A 111 -4.34 -0.33 -3.02
N ILE A 112 -3.07 -0.03 -3.30
CA ILE A 112 -2.02 -1.02 -3.52
C ILE A 112 -0.95 -0.91 -2.43
N GLY A 113 -0.84 -1.94 -1.59
CA GLY A 113 0.14 -2.01 -0.51
C GLY A 113 1.41 -2.76 -0.92
N PHE A 114 2.57 -2.11 -0.77
CA PHE A 114 3.89 -2.69 -1.05
C PHE A 114 4.61 -3.20 0.20
N GLY A 115 3.93 -3.21 1.34
CA GLY A 115 4.51 -3.61 2.62
C GLY A 115 4.98 -2.45 3.48
N GLY A 116 5.73 -2.80 4.54
CA GLY A 116 6.01 -1.86 5.63
C GLY A 116 4.84 -1.79 6.64
N TYR A 117 5.13 -1.35 7.86
CA TYR A 117 4.12 -1.32 8.93
C TYR A 117 2.95 -0.38 8.63
N VAL A 118 3.16 0.65 7.81
CA VAL A 118 2.13 1.58 7.37
C VAL A 118 1.10 0.94 6.44
N SER A 119 1.47 -0.12 5.72
CA SER A 119 0.60 -0.76 4.74
C SER A 119 -0.64 -1.40 5.41
N ALA A 120 -0.46 -2.09 6.53
CA ALA A 120 -1.55 -2.80 7.17
C ALA A 120 -2.73 -1.89 7.57
N PRO A 121 -2.56 -0.78 8.33
CA PRO A 121 -3.68 0.08 8.69
C PRO A 121 -4.35 0.77 7.49
N VAL A 122 -3.61 1.06 6.42
CA VAL A 122 -4.20 1.68 5.22
C VAL A 122 -5.02 0.68 4.42
N ILE A 123 -4.53 -0.55 4.23
CA ILE A 123 -5.29 -1.64 3.58
C ILE A 123 -6.55 -1.96 4.39
N MET A 124 -6.48 -2.03 5.72
CA MET A 124 -7.64 -2.24 6.58
C MET A 124 -8.66 -1.09 6.46
N ALA A 125 -8.19 0.15 6.39
CA ALA A 125 -9.02 1.32 6.14
C ALA A 125 -9.74 1.23 4.79
N ALA A 126 -9.02 0.91 3.72
CA ALA A 126 -9.56 0.75 2.37
C ALA A 126 -10.61 -0.36 2.31
N HIS A 127 -10.30 -1.54 2.84
CA HIS A 127 -11.24 -2.66 2.94
C HIS A 127 -12.53 -2.27 3.68
N SER A 128 -12.42 -1.55 4.81
CA SER A 128 -13.60 -1.11 5.57
C SER A 128 -14.44 -0.03 4.86
N LEU A 129 -13.89 0.62 3.86
CA LEU A 129 -14.57 1.61 3.01
C LEU A 129 -15.12 0.99 1.71
N GLY A 130 -14.91 -0.31 1.47
CA GLY A 130 -15.30 -0.99 0.24
C GLY A 130 -14.47 -0.60 -0.98
N ILE A 131 -13.27 -0.05 -0.77
CA ILE A 131 -12.33 0.29 -1.85
C ILE A 131 -11.54 -0.97 -2.21
N HIS A 132 -11.34 -1.23 -3.50
CA HIS A 132 -10.53 -2.36 -3.95
C HIS A 132 -9.11 -2.32 -3.40
N THR A 133 -8.63 -3.48 -2.95
CA THR A 133 -7.35 -3.62 -2.26
C THR A 133 -6.48 -4.68 -2.91
N VAL A 134 -5.23 -4.30 -3.15
CA VAL A 134 -4.20 -5.20 -3.68
C VAL A 134 -2.98 -5.13 -2.77
N ILE A 135 -2.32 -6.25 -2.52
CA ILE A 135 -0.98 -6.25 -1.91
C ILE A 135 0.03 -6.83 -2.88
N HIS A 136 1.21 -6.24 -2.88
CA HIS A 136 2.36 -6.69 -3.64
C HIS A 136 3.45 -7.20 -2.69
N GLU A 137 3.93 -8.43 -2.92
CA GLU A 137 5.05 -9.01 -2.19
C GLU A 137 6.25 -9.16 -3.11
N GLN A 138 7.26 -8.35 -2.90
CA GLN A 138 8.49 -8.31 -3.68
C GLN A 138 9.61 -9.18 -3.11
N ASN A 139 9.45 -9.70 -1.90
CA ASN A 139 10.44 -10.56 -1.24
C ASN A 139 10.08 -12.04 -1.42
N SER A 140 11.08 -12.91 -1.30
CA SER A 140 10.88 -14.37 -1.29
C SER A 140 10.28 -14.91 0.02
N ILE A 141 10.20 -14.06 1.05
CA ILE A 141 9.56 -14.35 2.34
C ILE A 141 8.50 -13.29 2.57
N VAL A 142 7.27 -13.74 2.79
CA VAL A 142 6.13 -12.84 2.98
C VAL A 142 6.30 -11.98 4.22
N GLY A 143 6.23 -10.67 4.03
CA GLY A 143 6.36 -9.69 5.10
C GLY A 143 5.20 -9.75 6.10
N LYS A 144 5.47 -9.47 7.39
CA LYS A 144 4.45 -9.52 8.46
C LYS A 144 3.25 -8.61 8.21
N ALA A 145 3.45 -7.46 7.58
CA ALA A 145 2.36 -6.55 7.24
C ALA A 145 1.41 -7.18 6.21
N ASN A 146 1.95 -7.82 5.16
CA ASN A 146 1.18 -8.53 4.16
C ASN A 146 0.44 -9.74 4.75
N GLN A 147 1.10 -10.53 5.63
CA GLN A 147 0.47 -11.63 6.36
C GLN A 147 -0.75 -11.17 7.18
N LEU A 148 -0.70 -9.97 7.76
CA LEU A 148 -1.78 -9.45 8.60
C LEU A 148 -3.05 -9.15 7.81
N VAL A 149 -2.92 -8.75 6.55
CA VAL A 149 -4.03 -8.27 5.71
C VAL A 149 -4.41 -9.22 4.56
N MET A 150 -3.62 -10.26 4.28
CA MET A 150 -3.78 -11.13 3.12
C MET A 150 -5.18 -11.75 2.95
N LYS A 151 -5.91 -11.97 4.04
CA LYS A 151 -7.29 -12.52 4.02
C LYS A 151 -8.38 -11.46 3.78
N LYS A 152 -7.99 -10.19 3.64
CA LYS A 152 -8.90 -9.05 3.50
C LYS A 152 -8.69 -8.27 2.21
N VAL A 153 -7.79 -8.72 1.35
CA VAL A 153 -7.51 -8.07 0.08
C VAL A 153 -8.17 -8.79 -1.08
N ASP A 154 -8.48 -8.05 -2.13
CA ASP A 154 -9.13 -8.59 -3.33
C ASP A 154 -8.15 -9.31 -4.24
N ALA A 155 -6.85 -8.90 -4.21
CA ALA A 155 -5.81 -9.57 -4.98
C ALA A 155 -4.43 -9.48 -4.31
N ILE A 156 -3.60 -10.46 -4.64
CA ILE A 156 -2.21 -10.57 -4.16
C ILE A 156 -1.30 -10.78 -5.37
N ILE A 157 -0.26 -9.96 -5.46
CA ILE A 157 0.77 -10.05 -6.49
C ILE A 157 2.07 -10.49 -5.82
N THR A 158 2.68 -11.54 -6.30
CA THR A 158 3.95 -12.05 -5.80
C THR A 158 5.02 -12.02 -6.87
N CYS A 159 6.26 -11.73 -6.48
CA CYS A 159 7.43 -11.85 -7.35
C CYS A 159 8.07 -13.23 -7.32
N TYR A 160 7.74 -14.07 -6.34
CA TYR A 160 8.33 -15.40 -6.14
C TYR A 160 7.24 -16.44 -5.91
N GLU A 161 7.29 -17.54 -6.66
CA GLU A 161 6.33 -18.66 -6.54
C GLU A 161 6.24 -19.23 -5.11
N LYS A 162 7.38 -19.23 -4.39
CA LYS A 162 7.43 -19.69 -2.99
C LYS A 162 6.45 -18.93 -2.08
N CYS A 163 6.13 -17.69 -2.39
CA CYS A 163 5.17 -16.92 -1.61
C CYS A 163 3.75 -17.47 -1.73
N ASN A 164 3.42 -18.15 -2.83
CA ASN A 164 2.10 -18.72 -3.08
C ASN A 164 1.75 -19.86 -2.09
N GLU A 165 2.75 -20.43 -1.41
CA GLU A 165 2.52 -21.44 -0.35
C GLU A 165 1.97 -20.81 0.96
N VAL A 166 2.15 -19.50 1.13
CA VAL A 166 1.75 -18.75 2.34
C VAL A 166 0.42 -18.02 2.14
N PHE A 167 0.17 -17.57 0.92
CA PHE A 167 -1.06 -16.87 0.57
C PHE A 167 -2.22 -17.84 0.32
N PRO A 168 -3.46 -17.44 0.67
CA PRO A 168 -4.64 -18.27 0.46
C PRO A 168 -4.98 -18.46 -1.02
#